data_a31b2a05fbd85ecc02a10efc0750cfe2
#
_entry.id   a31b2a05fbd85ecc02a10efc0750cfe2
#
_cell.length_a   1.000
_cell.length_b   1.000
_cell.length_c   1.000
_cell.angle_alpha   90.00
_cell.angle_beta   90.00
_cell.angle_gamma   90.00
#
_symmetry.space_group_name_H-M   'P 1'
#
loop_
_entity.id
_entity.type
_entity.pdbx_description
1 polymer ?
#
loop_
_entity_poly.entity_id
_entity_poly.type
_entity_poly.pdbx_seq_one_letter_code
_entity_poly.pdbx_strand_id
1 'polypeptide(L)'
;MEKEQNETDEKQSAEKVEDDEVVSKEDNNLSDNQEESKKEIEEKNPEEKILELEDKLARTFAEMENQRRRFEKEKEEAFEYGGFSFAKEALNLIDNLERSKQILQNDETLKSSDALKKTLEHFDIINKDLLSTFQKNNIIPIDSLNKKLDPNFHQAMMEIEDASKEPGIIVQEIQKGFTIKDRLLRPALVAVSKKTEDQDKKNEENKENSKN
;
A
#
# COMPACT_ATOMS: atom_id res chain seq x y z
N MET A 1 -63.50 -15.22 -10.43
CA MET A 1 -63.60 -16.05 -9.22
C MET A 1 -62.24 -15.95 -8.58
N GLU A 2 -62.30 -15.14 -7.64
CA GLU A 2 -61.96 -15.19 -6.21
C GLU A 2 -60.50 -14.99 -5.99
N LYS A 3 -60.05 -13.77 -5.55
CA LYS A 3 -60.16 -13.15 -4.20
C LYS A 3 -59.58 -14.09 -3.13
N GLU A 4 -58.49 -13.68 -2.52
CA GLU A 4 -58.35 -13.10 -1.18
C GLU A 4 -56.83 -12.98 -0.90
N GLN A 5 -56.32 -11.80 -0.69
CA GLN A 5 -56.15 -11.10 0.60
C GLN A 5 -55.45 -11.99 1.64
N ASN A 6 -54.25 -11.64 1.97
CA ASN A 6 -53.89 -11.40 3.35
C ASN A 6 -52.73 -10.44 3.53
N GLU A 7 -53.08 -9.45 4.30
CA GLU A 7 -52.25 -8.42 4.93
C GLU A 7 -51.39 -9.00 6.05
N THR A 8 -50.44 -8.14 6.41
CA THR A 8 -49.80 -8.01 7.73
C THR A 8 -48.69 -8.97 8.08
N ASP A 9 -47.46 -8.48 8.19
CA ASP A 9 -46.90 -8.00 9.44
C ASP A 9 -45.60 -7.24 9.24
N GLU A 10 -45.69 -5.95 9.47
CA GLU A 10 -44.55 -5.13 9.85
C GLU A 10 -44.07 -5.60 11.23
N LYS A 11 -42.88 -6.12 11.32
CA LYS A 11 -42.13 -6.15 12.57
C LYS A 11 -40.76 -5.51 12.38
N GLN A 12 -40.73 -4.29 12.87
CA GLN A 12 -39.54 -3.61 13.33
C GLN A 12 -38.65 -4.56 14.14
N SER A 13 -37.42 -4.75 13.70
CA SER A 13 -36.35 -5.12 14.60
C SER A 13 -35.27 -4.02 14.52
N ALA A 14 -35.37 -3.12 15.46
CA ALA A 14 -34.33 -2.19 15.80
C ALA A 14 -33.16 -3.00 16.35
N GLU A 15 -32.08 -3.07 15.59
CA GLU A 15 -30.82 -3.64 16.05
C GLU A 15 -30.03 -2.56 16.79
N LYS A 16 -29.95 -2.78 18.11
CA LYS A 16 -29.16 -2.02 19.06
C LYS A 16 -27.69 -2.05 18.64
N VAL A 17 -27.14 -0.89 18.37
CA VAL A 17 -25.70 -0.66 18.39
C VAL A 17 -25.31 -0.50 19.86
N GLU A 18 -24.62 -1.45 20.42
CA GLU A 18 -23.99 -1.35 21.74
C GLU A 18 -22.73 -0.48 21.61
N ASP A 19 -22.83 0.70 22.20
CA ASP A 19 -21.73 1.60 22.47
C ASP A 19 -20.92 1.02 23.65
N ASP A 20 -19.71 0.57 23.40
CA ASP A 20 -18.77 0.15 24.43
C ASP A 20 -18.19 1.40 25.12
N GLU A 21 -18.88 1.84 26.16
CA GLU A 21 -18.40 2.81 27.14
C GLU A 21 -17.29 2.18 27.99
N VAL A 22 -16.05 2.52 27.67
CA VAL A 22 -14.92 2.30 28.60
C VAL A 22 -14.99 3.33 29.71
N VAL A 23 -15.66 2.97 30.79
CA VAL A 23 -15.67 3.74 32.04
C VAL A 23 -14.33 3.51 32.76
N SER A 24 -13.43 4.45 32.63
CA SER A 24 -12.32 4.61 33.58
C SER A 24 -12.81 5.38 34.80
N LYS A 25 -12.84 4.71 35.94
CA LYS A 25 -13.03 5.29 37.25
C LYS A 25 -11.86 6.21 37.57
N GLU A 26 -12.10 7.49 37.67
CA GLU A 26 -11.27 8.39 38.47
C GLU A 26 -12.13 9.21 39.41
N ASP A 27 -11.65 9.18 40.63
CA ASP A 27 -12.28 9.55 41.88
C ASP A 27 -12.72 11.01 42.00
N ASN A 28 -13.81 11.16 42.74
CA ASN A 28 -14.24 12.33 43.48
C ASN A 28 -13.11 13.21 44.04
N ASN A 29 -12.96 14.38 43.46
CA ASN A 29 -12.46 15.58 44.16
C ASN A 29 -12.86 16.86 43.41
N LEU A 30 -14.19 17.11 43.34
CA LEU A 30 -14.78 18.31 42.71
C LEU A 30 -15.80 18.94 43.65
N SER A 31 -15.31 19.44 44.77
CA SER A 31 -16.17 20.29 45.60
C SER A 31 -15.44 21.43 46.32
N ASP A 32 -14.27 21.92 45.82
CA ASP A 32 -13.67 23.08 46.46
C ASP A 32 -13.06 24.13 45.51
N ASN A 33 -13.35 24.08 44.21
CA ASN A 33 -12.78 25.04 43.25
C ASN A 33 -13.84 25.81 42.42
N GLN A 34 -15.07 25.87 42.86
CA GLN A 34 -16.12 26.65 42.17
C GLN A 34 -16.33 28.08 42.72
N GLU A 35 -15.66 28.49 43.78
CA GLU A 35 -15.81 29.81 44.33
C GLU A 35 -14.66 30.81 44.00
N GLU A 36 -13.51 30.35 43.49
CA GLU A 36 -12.42 31.23 43.09
C GLU A 36 -12.44 31.68 41.63
N SER A 37 -13.20 31.07 40.72
CA SER A 37 -13.29 31.51 39.33
C SER A 37 -14.37 32.55 39.04
N LYS A 38 -14.96 33.14 40.07
CA LYS A 38 -15.98 34.20 39.93
C LYS A 38 -15.49 35.60 40.27
N LYS A 39 -14.22 35.80 40.53
CA LYS A 39 -13.64 37.14 40.82
C LYS A 39 -12.43 37.40 39.93
N GLU A 40 -12.67 37.71 38.68
CA GLU A 40 -11.86 38.55 37.80
C GLU A 40 -12.52 38.61 36.42
N ILE A 41 -13.79 38.97 36.39
CA ILE A 41 -14.33 39.61 35.19
C ILE A 41 -13.94 41.09 35.38
N GLU A 42 -12.65 41.39 35.19
CA GLU A 42 -12.25 42.73 34.82
C GLU A 42 -13.06 43.07 33.57
N GLU A 43 -13.89 44.09 33.67
CA GLU A 43 -14.59 44.68 32.53
C GLU A 43 -13.53 45.20 31.56
N LYS A 44 -12.97 44.33 30.73
CA LYS A 44 -12.09 44.72 29.62
C LYS A 44 -12.84 45.79 28.84
N ASN A 45 -12.16 46.90 28.59
CA ASN A 45 -12.67 48.00 27.79
C ASN A 45 -13.27 47.41 26.48
N PRO A 46 -14.46 47.85 26.04
CA PRO A 46 -15.07 47.38 24.81
C PRO A 46 -14.14 47.40 23.60
N GLU A 47 -13.24 48.38 23.53
CA GLU A 47 -12.21 48.48 22.48
C GLU A 47 -11.19 47.33 22.53
N GLU A 48 -10.75 46.90 23.72
CA GLU A 48 -9.84 45.78 23.89
C GLU A 48 -10.51 44.46 23.51
N LYS A 49 -11.79 44.29 23.82
CA LYS A 49 -12.59 43.12 23.41
C LYS A 49 -12.76 43.02 21.89
N ILE A 50 -12.95 44.17 21.22
CA ILE A 50 -13.04 44.25 19.77
C ILE A 50 -11.72 43.82 19.15
N LEU A 51 -10.62 44.35 19.64
CA LEU A 51 -9.28 44.02 19.13
C LEU A 51 -8.92 42.53 19.34
N GLU A 52 -9.29 41.97 20.49
CA GLU A 52 -9.10 40.55 20.79
C GLU A 52 -9.96 39.62 19.87
N LEU A 53 -11.19 40.05 19.57
CA LEU A 53 -12.09 39.36 18.67
C LEU A 53 -11.60 39.44 17.20
N GLU A 54 -11.08 40.61 16.79
CA GLU A 54 -10.50 40.77 15.46
C GLU A 54 -9.25 39.91 15.29
N ASP A 55 -8.38 39.84 16.30
CA ASP A 55 -7.19 38.94 16.27
C ASP A 55 -7.60 37.47 16.20
N LYS A 56 -8.61 37.07 17.01
CA LYS A 56 -9.17 35.71 16.93
C LYS A 56 -9.78 35.40 15.55
N LEU A 57 -10.52 36.35 14.99
CA LEU A 57 -11.11 36.25 13.66
C LEU A 57 -10.00 36.11 12.59
N ALA A 58 -8.98 36.95 12.63
CA ALA A 58 -7.85 36.85 11.71
C ALA A 58 -7.14 35.51 11.82
N ARG A 59 -6.94 35.01 13.05
CA ARG A 59 -6.32 33.70 13.29
C ARG A 59 -7.19 32.55 12.78
N THR A 60 -8.50 32.57 13.06
CA THR A 60 -9.43 31.53 12.58
C THR A 60 -9.55 31.53 11.06
N PHE A 61 -9.51 32.67 10.40
CA PHE A 61 -9.47 32.75 8.95
C PHE A 61 -8.18 32.16 8.38
N ALA A 62 -7.04 32.42 8.99
CA ALA A 62 -5.78 31.83 8.58
C ALA A 62 -5.78 30.31 8.78
N GLU A 63 -6.32 29.83 9.89
CA GLU A 63 -6.48 28.39 10.16
C GLU A 63 -7.42 27.72 9.16
N MET A 64 -8.57 28.35 8.85
CA MET A 64 -9.50 27.82 7.84
C MET A 64 -8.85 27.73 6.45
N GLU A 65 -8.10 28.75 6.04
CA GLU A 65 -7.40 28.72 4.74
C GLU A 65 -6.34 27.62 4.70
N ASN A 66 -5.59 27.43 5.79
CA ASN A 66 -4.63 26.33 5.90
C ASN A 66 -5.33 24.96 5.85
N GLN A 67 -6.45 24.81 6.55
CA GLN A 67 -7.25 23.57 6.52
C GLN A 67 -7.81 23.34 5.13
N ARG A 68 -8.33 24.38 4.44
CA ARG A 68 -8.84 24.26 3.08
C ARG A 68 -7.78 23.72 2.13
N ARG A 69 -6.58 24.32 2.16
CA ARG A 69 -5.45 23.87 1.32
C ARG A 69 -5.05 22.42 1.63
N ARG A 70 -5.06 22.06 2.90
CA ARG A 70 -4.78 20.70 3.33
C ARG A 70 -5.82 19.71 2.80
N PHE A 71 -7.11 20.01 2.94
CA PHE A 71 -8.18 19.17 2.43
C PHE A 71 -8.19 19.07 0.91
N GLU A 72 -7.88 20.15 0.20
CA GLU A 72 -7.74 20.08 -1.26
C GLU A 72 -6.64 19.09 -1.66
N LYS A 73 -5.49 19.15 -1.00
CA LYS A 73 -4.39 18.22 -1.23
C LYS A 73 -4.74 16.78 -0.85
N GLU A 74 -5.34 16.57 0.31
CA GLU A 74 -5.80 15.25 0.77
C GLU A 74 -6.85 14.65 -0.20
N LYS A 75 -7.75 15.49 -0.71
CA LYS A 75 -8.73 15.08 -1.72
C LYS A 75 -8.07 14.67 -3.03
N GLU A 76 -7.10 15.43 -3.50
CA GLU A 76 -6.33 15.11 -4.70
C GLU A 76 -5.56 13.80 -4.53
N GLU A 77 -4.85 13.63 -3.41
CA GLU A 77 -4.16 12.39 -3.07
C GLU A 77 -5.12 11.20 -2.97
N ALA A 78 -6.28 11.38 -2.34
CA ALA A 78 -7.30 10.33 -2.23
C ALA A 78 -7.85 9.95 -3.61
N PHE A 79 -8.04 10.89 -4.51
CA PHE A 79 -8.45 10.61 -5.88
C PHE A 79 -7.36 9.91 -6.69
N GLU A 80 -6.10 10.33 -6.51
CA GLU A 80 -4.97 9.75 -7.22
C GLU A 80 -4.64 8.32 -6.78
N TYR A 81 -4.73 8.04 -5.50
CA TYR A 81 -4.34 6.76 -4.90
C TYR A 81 -5.50 5.96 -4.32
N GLY A 82 -6.76 6.37 -4.57
CA GLY A 82 -7.95 5.67 -4.05
C GLY A 82 -8.05 4.21 -4.46
N GLY A 83 -7.46 3.84 -5.60
CA GLY A 83 -7.37 2.46 -6.08
C GLY A 83 -6.23 1.63 -5.49
N PHE A 84 -5.38 2.19 -4.60
CA PHE A 84 -4.17 1.53 -4.13
C PHE A 84 -4.43 0.16 -3.47
N SER A 85 -5.38 0.09 -2.57
CA SER A 85 -5.73 -1.16 -1.86
C SER A 85 -6.26 -2.22 -2.82
N PHE A 86 -7.19 -1.84 -3.69
CA PHE A 86 -7.72 -2.72 -4.73
C PHE A 86 -6.61 -3.19 -5.68
N ALA A 87 -5.76 -2.28 -6.14
CA ALA A 87 -4.66 -2.60 -7.03
C ALA A 87 -3.70 -3.62 -6.40
N LYS A 88 -3.37 -3.44 -5.12
CA LYS A 88 -2.49 -4.36 -4.37
C LYS A 88 -3.07 -5.78 -4.30
N GLU A 89 -4.37 -5.90 -4.06
CA GLU A 89 -5.04 -7.21 -4.05
C GLU A 89 -5.16 -7.80 -5.45
N ALA A 90 -5.44 -6.98 -6.45
CA ALA A 90 -5.55 -7.41 -7.84
C ALA A 90 -4.22 -7.96 -8.42
N LEU A 91 -3.07 -7.61 -7.86
CA LEU A 91 -1.78 -8.20 -8.24
C LEU A 91 -1.74 -9.72 -8.01
N ASN A 92 -2.51 -10.23 -7.03
CA ASN A 92 -2.60 -11.65 -6.79
C ASN A 92 -3.20 -12.43 -7.98
N LEU A 93 -4.02 -11.75 -8.81
CA LEU A 93 -4.55 -12.37 -10.04
C LEU A 93 -3.44 -12.62 -11.05
N ILE A 94 -2.52 -11.69 -11.21
CA ILE A 94 -1.36 -11.85 -12.10
C ILE A 94 -0.50 -13.02 -11.62
N ASP A 95 -0.19 -13.05 -10.33
CA ASP A 95 0.63 -14.12 -9.75
C ASP A 95 -0.03 -15.49 -9.91
N ASN A 96 -1.35 -15.56 -9.73
CA ASN A 96 -2.11 -16.79 -9.90
C ASN A 96 -2.13 -17.24 -11.37
N LEU A 97 -2.25 -16.30 -12.32
CA LEU A 97 -2.18 -16.60 -13.74
C LEU A 97 -0.79 -17.13 -14.13
N GLU A 98 0.28 -16.48 -13.69
CA GLU A 98 1.63 -16.93 -13.95
C GLU A 98 1.92 -18.31 -13.33
N ARG A 99 1.48 -18.54 -12.10
CA ARG A 99 1.59 -19.84 -11.44
C ARG A 99 0.80 -20.92 -12.17
N SER A 100 -0.44 -20.62 -12.56
CA SER A 100 -1.27 -21.56 -13.32
C SER A 100 -0.62 -21.93 -14.64
N LYS A 101 -0.04 -20.95 -15.34
CA LYS A 101 0.73 -21.16 -16.57
C LYS A 101 1.92 -22.09 -16.33
N GLN A 102 2.70 -21.86 -15.27
CA GLN A 102 3.85 -22.69 -14.92
C GLN A 102 3.45 -24.13 -14.57
N ILE A 103 2.35 -24.32 -13.83
CA ILE A 103 1.83 -25.66 -13.50
C ILE A 103 1.46 -26.40 -14.79
N LEU A 104 0.73 -25.76 -15.70
CA LEU A 104 0.33 -26.38 -16.97
C LEU A 104 1.53 -26.70 -17.86
N GLN A 105 2.56 -25.85 -17.88
CA GLN A 105 3.78 -26.10 -18.66
C GLN A 105 4.58 -27.29 -18.13
N ASN A 106 4.54 -27.53 -16.82
CA ASN A 106 5.27 -28.59 -16.14
C ASN A 106 4.51 -29.92 -16.08
N ASP A 107 3.23 -29.92 -16.46
CA ASP A 107 2.42 -31.12 -16.47
C ASP A 107 2.86 -32.08 -17.61
N GLU A 108 3.45 -33.19 -17.23
CA GLU A 108 3.97 -34.20 -18.17
C GLU A 108 2.88 -34.84 -19.03
N THR A 109 1.67 -34.92 -18.53
CA THR A 109 0.53 -35.52 -19.26
C THR A 109 0.04 -34.65 -20.39
N LEU A 110 0.26 -33.34 -20.30
CA LEU A 110 -0.21 -32.34 -21.26
C LEU A 110 0.88 -31.85 -22.23
N LYS A 111 2.17 -32.09 -21.94
CA LYS A 111 3.32 -31.55 -22.72
C LYS A 111 3.27 -31.76 -24.22
N SER A 112 2.66 -32.86 -24.68
CA SER A 112 2.56 -33.21 -26.09
C SER A 112 1.26 -32.79 -26.76
N SER A 113 0.35 -32.13 -26.03
CA SER A 113 -0.99 -31.81 -26.54
C SER A 113 -1.00 -30.43 -27.21
N ASP A 114 -1.54 -30.36 -28.44
CA ASP A 114 -1.82 -29.10 -29.12
C ASP A 114 -2.84 -28.23 -28.35
N ALA A 115 -3.68 -28.87 -27.52
CA ALA A 115 -4.59 -28.17 -26.64
C ALA A 115 -3.85 -27.34 -25.59
N LEU A 116 -2.72 -27.84 -25.05
CA LEU A 116 -1.90 -27.09 -24.10
C LEU A 116 -1.36 -25.80 -24.71
N LYS A 117 -0.82 -25.87 -25.95
CA LYS A 117 -0.28 -24.69 -26.63
C LYS A 117 -1.33 -23.59 -26.78
N LYS A 118 -2.54 -23.96 -27.24
CA LYS A 118 -3.66 -23.01 -27.37
C LYS A 118 -4.08 -22.43 -26.02
N THR A 119 -4.12 -23.26 -24.98
CA THR A 119 -4.45 -22.79 -23.63
C THR A 119 -3.41 -21.80 -23.11
N LEU A 120 -2.13 -22.07 -23.30
CA LEU A 120 -1.05 -21.16 -22.91
C LEU A 120 -1.13 -19.83 -23.68
N GLU A 121 -1.43 -19.87 -24.99
CA GLU A 121 -1.66 -18.65 -25.77
C GLU A 121 -2.83 -17.80 -25.21
N HIS A 122 -3.91 -18.45 -24.80
CA HIS A 122 -5.04 -17.75 -24.15
C HIS A 122 -4.63 -17.13 -22.82
N PHE A 123 -3.85 -17.83 -21.99
CA PHE A 123 -3.29 -17.27 -20.76
C PHE A 123 -2.41 -16.03 -21.03
N ASP A 124 -1.60 -16.09 -22.09
CA ASP A 124 -0.74 -14.96 -22.48
C ASP A 124 -1.57 -13.73 -22.92
N ILE A 125 -2.67 -13.96 -23.65
CA ILE A 125 -3.58 -12.89 -24.04
C ILE A 125 -4.20 -12.25 -22.78
N ILE A 126 -4.74 -13.06 -21.86
CA ILE A 126 -5.35 -12.57 -20.62
C ILE A 126 -4.33 -11.77 -19.78
N ASN A 127 -3.13 -12.30 -19.64
CA ASN A 127 -2.06 -11.64 -18.88
C ASN A 127 -1.68 -10.29 -19.51
N LYS A 128 -1.55 -10.25 -20.84
CA LYS A 128 -1.26 -9.03 -21.58
C LYS A 128 -2.37 -7.96 -21.42
N ASP A 129 -3.62 -8.38 -21.50
CA ASP A 129 -4.77 -7.49 -21.33
C ASP A 129 -4.85 -6.94 -19.91
N LEU A 130 -4.58 -7.78 -18.91
CA LEU A 130 -4.52 -7.38 -17.50
C LEU A 130 -3.40 -6.38 -17.24
N LEU A 131 -2.20 -6.64 -17.74
CA LEU A 131 -1.07 -5.72 -17.65
C LEU A 131 -1.34 -4.39 -18.37
N SER A 132 -1.97 -4.45 -19.56
CA SER A 132 -2.40 -3.25 -20.29
C SER A 132 -3.40 -2.42 -19.48
N THR A 133 -4.35 -3.07 -18.82
CA THR A 133 -5.33 -2.41 -17.95
C THR A 133 -4.63 -1.75 -16.76
N PHE A 134 -3.65 -2.41 -16.16
CA PHE A 134 -2.86 -1.83 -15.08
C PHE A 134 -2.04 -0.63 -15.54
N GLN A 135 -1.39 -0.71 -16.69
CA GLN A 135 -0.66 0.42 -17.28
C GLN A 135 -1.54 1.64 -17.51
N LYS A 136 -2.78 1.46 -17.98
CA LYS A 136 -3.75 2.56 -18.15
C LYS A 136 -4.11 3.24 -16.83
N ASN A 137 -3.99 2.53 -15.72
CA ASN A 137 -4.19 3.04 -14.36
C ASN A 137 -2.89 3.46 -13.66
N ASN A 138 -1.81 3.68 -14.44
CA ASN A 138 -0.49 4.05 -13.96
C ASN A 138 0.12 3.04 -12.96
N ILE A 139 -0.24 1.76 -13.09
CA ILE A 139 0.37 0.66 -12.36
C ILE A 139 1.39 0.02 -13.30
N ILE A 140 2.68 0.13 -12.94
CA ILE A 140 3.79 -0.25 -13.81
C ILE A 140 4.61 -1.34 -13.12
N PRO A 141 4.98 -2.43 -13.82
CA PRO A 141 5.87 -3.43 -13.27
C PRO A 141 7.28 -2.85 -13.08
N ILE A 142 7.94 -3.26 -12.01
CA ILE A 142 9.34 -2.91 -11.75
C ILE A 142 10.20 -3.82 -12.59
N ASP A 143 11.06 -3.23 -13.41
CA ASP A 143 12.03 -3.97 -14.19
C ASP A 143 13.26 -4.25 -13.30
N SER A 144 13.39 -5.49 -12.83
CA SER A 144 14.35 -5.88 -11.82
C SER A 144 15.53 -6.67 -12.39
N LEU A 145 15.36 -7.40 -13.50
CA LEU A 145 16.36 -8.33 -14.02
C LEU A 145 17.66 -7.64 -14.44
N ASN A 146 18.79 -8.24 -14.06
CA ASN A 146 20.14 -7.74 -14.36
C ASN A 146 20.46 -6.34 -13.81
N LYS A 147 19.65 -5.85 -12.87
CA LYS A 147 19.92 -4.60 -12.16
C LYS A 147 20.51 -4.89 -10.79
N LYS A 148 21.16 -3.88 -10.22
CA LYS A 148 21.62 -3.94 -8.83
C LYS A 148 20.43 -3.90 -7.89
N LEU A 149 20.50 -4.64 -6.81
CA LEU A 149 19.47 -4.64 -5.75
C LEU A 149 19.29 -3.21 -5.22
N ASP A 150 18.05 -2.72 -5.24
CA ASP A 150 17.63 -1.48 -4.60
C ASP A 150 16.59 -1.82 -3.51
N PRO A 151 16.91 -1.62 -2.23
CA PRO A 151 16.00 -1.95 -1.12
C PRO A 151 14.67 -1.22 -1.16
N ASN A 152 14.57 -0.10 -1.89
CA ASN A 152 13.31 0.65 -2.01
C ASN A 152 12.29 -0.07 -2.91
N PHE A 153 12.75 -0.86 -3.88
CA PHE A 153 11.91 -1.50 -4.89
C PHE A 153 11.99 -3.02 -4.89
N HIS A 154 13.08 -3.58 -4.34
CA HIS A 154 13.37 -5.00 -4.39
C HIS A 154 13.51 -5.59 -2.99
N GLN A 155 13.07 -6.83 -2.85
CA GLN A 155 13.27 -7.63 -1.65
C GLN A 155 13.99 -8.92 -2.04
N ALA A 156 15.23 -9.06 -1.60
CA ALA A 156 16.01 -10.29 -1.80
C ALA A 156 15.43 -11.42 -0.92
N MET A 157 15.10 -12.54 -1.55
CA MET A 157 14.57 -13.74 -0.87
C MET A 157 15.60 -14.85 -0.79
N MET A 158 16.50 -14.92 -1.78
CA MET A 158 17.56 -15.92 -1.84
C MET A 158 18.80 -15.40 -2.55
N GLU A 159 19.91 -16.02 -2.29
CA GLU A 159 21.17 -15.80 -2.98
C GLU A 159 21.47 -17.01 -3.89
N ILE A 160 21.89 -16.74 -5.11
CA ILE A 160 22.26 -17.75 -6.08
C ILE A 160 23.75 -17.52 -6.43
N GLU A 161 24.52 -18.59 -6.39
CA GLU A 161 25.91 -18.54 -6.85
C GLU A 161 25.95 -18.41 -8.36
N ASP A 162 26.38 -17.26 -8.86
CA ASP A 162 26.54 -16.98 -10.27
C ASP A 162 27.89 -16.31 -10.52
N ALA A 163 28.83 -17.10 -11.04
CA ALA A 163 30.17 -16.61 -11.34
C ALA A 163 30.21 -15.59 -12.50
N SER A 164 29.13 -15.49 -13.29
CA SER A 164 29.05 -14.60 -14.46
C SER A 164 28.64 -13.18 -14.10
N LYS A 165 28.07 -12.96 -12.88
CA LYS A 165 27.54 -11.67 -12.45
C LYS A 165 28.24 -11.16 -11.20
N GLU A 166 28.28 -9.85 -11.07
CA GLU A 166 28.77 -9.21 -9.84
C GLU A 166 27.83 -9.50 -8.67
N PRO A 167 28.35 -9.59 -7.45
CA PRO A 167 27.53 -9.77 -6.25
C PRO A 167 26.51 -8.64 -6.07
N GLY A 168 25.29 -9.02 -5.71
CA GLY A 168 24.18 -8.08 -5.51
C GLY A 168 23.45 -7.69 -6.81
N ILE A 169 23.75 -8.33 -7.93
CA ILE A 169 22.95 -8.22 -9.16
C ILE A 169 21.77 -9.18 -9.09
N ILE A 170 20.62 -8.74 -9.52
CA ILE A 170 19.40 -9.55 -9.57
C ILE A 170 19.52 -10.56 -10.72
N VAL A 171 19.54 -11.82 -10.37
CA VAL A 171 19.65 -12.95 -11.31
C VAL A 171 18.31 -13.40 -11.81
N GLN A 172 17.34 -13.46 -10.88
CA GLN A 172 16.02 -13.98 -11.15
C GLN A 172 14.96 -13.17 -10.38
N GLU A 173 13.84 -12.95 -11.02
CA GLU A 173 12.65 -12.39 -10.38
C GLU A 173 11.69 -13.55 -10.02
N ILE A 174 11.43 -13.70 -8.72
CA ILE A 174 10.54 -14.76 -8.18
C ILE A 174 9.11 -14.29 -8.26
N GLN A 175 8.88 -13.01 -7.93
CA GLN A 175 7.57 -12.36 -7.99
C GLN A 175 7.75 -10.92 -8.46
N LYS A 176 6.93 -10.52 -9.42
CA LYS A 176 7.00 -9.17 -9.99
C LYS A 176 6.60 -8.11 -8.99
N GLY A 177 7.41 -7.07 -8.89
CA GLY A 177 7.08 -5.85 -8.19
C GLY A 177 6.29 -4.88 -9.04
N PHE A 178 5.53 -4.00 -8.40
CA PHE A 178 4.72 -2.98 -9.07
C PHE A 178 4.72 -1.67 -8.31
N THR A 179 4.67 -0.58 -9.07
CA THR A 179 4.45 0.77 -8.55
C THR A 179 3.12 1.32 -9.09
N ILE A 180 2.48 2.20 -8.34
CA ILE A 180 1.38 3.03 -8.84
C ILE A 180 1.84 4.47 -8.84
N LYS A 181 1.99 5.05 -10.02
CA LYS A 181 2.68 6.34 -10.21
C LYS A 181 4.08 6.28 -9.57
N ASP A 182 4.30 7.08 -8.54
CA ASP A 182 5.55 7.18 -7.76
C ASP A 182 5.54 6.37 -6.44
N ARG A 183 4.39 5.76 -6.08
CA ARG A 183 4.26 4.94 -4.87
C ARG A 183 4.51 3.45 -5.15
N LEU A 184 5.27 2.81 -4.25
CA LEU A 184 5.45 1.37 -4.27
C LEU A 184 4.15 0.66 -3.85
N LEU A 185 3.61 -0.20 -4.73
CA LEU A 185 2.50 -1.11 -4.42
C LEU A 185 2.99 -2.38 -3.73
N ARG A 186 4.01 -2.99 -4.34
CA ARG A 186 4.61 -4.24 -3.87
C ARG A 186 6.06 -4.31 -4.39
N PRO A 187 7.04 -4.62 -3.52
CA PRO A 187 8.41 -4.84 -3.96
C PRO A 187 8.50 -6.09 -4.84
N ALA A 188 9.47 -6.11 -5.75
CA ALA A 188 9.81 -7.32 -6.49
C ALA A 188 10.55 -8.28 -5.56
N LEU A 189 10.11 -9.54 -5.48
CA LEU A 189 10.85 -10.59 -4.80
C LEU A 189 11.88 -11.17 -5.76
N VAL A 190 13.14 -11.08 -5.38
CA VAL A 190 14.24 -11.38 -6.29
C VAL A 190 15.28 -12.32 -5.67
N ALA A 191 15.97 -13.05 -6.53
CA ALA A 191 17.19 -13.76 -6.19
C ALA A 191 18.38 -12.94 -6.68
N VAL A 192 19.38 -12.76 -5.81
CA VAL A 192 20.58 -11.99 -6.08
C VAL A 192 21.80 -12.88 -6.23
N SER A 193 22.75 -12.43 -7.03
CA SER A 193 24.03 -13.11 -7.19
C SER A 193 24.88 -13.01 -5.93
N LYS A 194 25.47 -14.12 -5.52
CA LYS A 194 26.49 -14.21 -4.49
C LYS A 194 27.84 -14.54 -5.15
N LYS A 195 28.92 -14.06 -4.55
CA LYS A 195 30.25 -14.47 -4.96
C LYS A 195 30.44 -15.97 -4.79
N THR A 196 31.00 -16.63 -5.79
CA THR A 196 31.51 -17.98 -5.66
C THR A 196 32.83 -17.97 -4.90
N GLU A 197 33.10 -18.99 -4.11
CA GLU A 197 34.37 -19.15 -3.35
C GLU A 197 35.64 -19.05 -4.21
N ASP A 198 35.52 -19.37 -5.49
CA ASP A 198 36.62 -19.23 -6.46
C ASP A 198 36.99 -17.77 -6.80
N GLN A 199 36.04 -16.83 -6.64
CA GLN A 199 36.35 -15.40 -6.86
C GLN A 199 37.01 -14.77 -5.63
N ASP A 200 36.78 -15.27 -4.46
CA ASP A 200 37.44 -14.78 -3.25
C ASP A 200 38.91 -15.19 -3.24
N LYS A 201 39.23 -16.40 -3.69
CA LYS A 201 40.63 -16.86 -3.83
C LYS A 201 41.41 -16.05 -4.86
N LYS A 202 40.81 -15.71 -6.01
CA LYS A 202 41.44 -14.86 -7.03
C LYS A 202 41.68 -13.42 -6.59
N ASN A 203 40.77 -12.88 -5.75
CA ASN A 203 40.93 -11.53 -5.20
C ASN A 203 41.97 -11.46 -4.07
N GLU A 204 42.13 -12.53 -3.31
CA GLU A 204 43.19 -12.64 -2.30
C GLU A 204 44.57 -12.79 -2.97
N GLU A 205 44.74 -13.64 -3.98
CA GLU A 205 45.96 -13.77 -4.74
C GLU A 205 46.39 -12.46 -5.44
N ASN A 206 45.41 -11.68 -5.97
CA ASN A 206 45.73 -10.40 -6.58
C ASN A 206 46.09 -9.30 -5.57
N LYS A 207 45.58 -9.40 -4.31
CA LYS A 207 45.97 -8.46 -3.24
C LYS A 207 47.33 -8.77 -2.65
N GLU A 208 47.74 -10.01 -2.65
CA GLU A 208 49.11 -10.40 -2.23
C GLU A 208 50.17 -10.03 -3.25
N ASN A 209 49.86 -10.18 -4.56
CA ASN A 209 50.78 -9.81 -5.65
C ASN A 209 50.94 -8.29 -5.87
N SER A 210 50.04 -7.45 -5.31
CA SER A 210 50.16 -5.98 -5.41
C SER A 210 50.83 -5.35 -4.17
N LYS A 211 51.30 -6.15 -3.22
CA LYS A 211 52.05 -5.68 -2.03
C LYS A 211 53.53 -6.07 -2.01
N ASN A 212 53.98 -6.74 -3.04
CA ASN A 212 55.40 -6.98 -3.34
C ASN A 212 55.82 -6.11 -4.54
#